data_87dbb405d28f1308c66f79b3a77a010e
#
_entry.id   87dbb405d28f1308c66f79b3a77a010e
#
_cell.length_a   1.000
_cell.length_b   1.000
_cell.length_c   1.000
_cell.angle_alpha   90.00
_cell.angle_beta   90.00
_cell.angle_gamma   90.00
#
_symmetry.space_group_name_H-M   'P 1'
#
loop_
_entity.id
_entity.type
_entity.pdbx_description
1 polymer ?
#
loop_
_entity_poly.entity_id
_entity_poly.type
_entity_poly.pdbx_seq_one_letter_code
_entity_poly.pdbx_strand_id
1 'polypeptide(L)'
;VQVLDLKTKKIIYNLPSGEDPEQFALTPDGKELYVSNEDDAIVTVVDTVNRSVVTQIEVGVEPEGMAVSPDGTVAINTTETSNFLHWIDTKTKKIIHNTLVDQRPRHIEFSKTGDKVWASSEIGGTVMVVDSTSKESIAKIKFEIPGVFKDLIQPVGIKLTSDGKYAFVGLGPANHVAVVDAKTFKVIKYLLVGQRVWMLDFAQNEKKLY
;
A
#
# COMPACT_ATOMS: atom_id res chain seq x y z
N VAL A 1 5.10 12.28 -12.10
CA VAL A 1 5.99 11.18 -11.68
C VAL A 1 7.22 11.12 -12.58
N GLN A 2 8.42 10.87 -12.00
CA GLN A 2 9.67 10.79 -12.75
C GLN A 2 10.07 9.34 -13.01
N VAL A 3 10.59 9.06 -14.20
CA VAL A 3 11.12 7.73 -14.55
C VAL A 3 12.65 7.80 -14.59
N LEU A 4 13.28 7.01 -13.71
CA LEU A 4 14.71 6.92 -13.54
C LEU A 4 15.25 5.65 -14.20
N ASP A 5 16.24 5.79 -15.08
CA ASP A 5 17.01 4.65 -15.56
C ASP A 5 17.99 4.17 -14.48
N LEU A 6 17.81 2.95 -14.00
CA LEU A 6 18.60 2.41 -12.89
C LEU A 6 20.06 2.15 -13.26
N LYS A 7 20.36 1.94 -14.54
CA LYS A 7 21.73 1.70 -15.01
C LYS A 7 22.53 2.99 -15.12
N THR A 8 21.93 4.01 -15.71
CA THR A 8 22.57 5.32 -15.89
C THR A 8 22.37 6.26 -14.71
N LYS A 9 21.40 5.95 -13.83
CA LYS A 9 20.97 6.79 -12.69
C LYS A 9 20.52 8.20 -13.11
N LYS A 10 19.94 8.31 -14.31
CA LYS A 10 19.41 9.57 -14.85
C LYS A 10 17.91 9.49 -15.04
N ILE A 11 17.23 10.60 -14.82
CA ILE A 11 15.82 10.76 -15.21
C ILE A 11 15.78 10.76 -16.73
N ILE A 12 14.97 9.86 -17.29
CA ILE A 12 14.85 9.70 -18.74
C ILE A 12 13.61 10.38 -19.31
N TYR A 13 12.55 10.50 -18.52
CA TYR A 13 11.35 11.30 -18.83
C TYR A 13 10.47 11.48 -17.60
N ASN A 14 9.46 12.33 -17.75
CA ASN A 14 8.40 12.53 -16.77
C ASN A 14 7.09 11.95 -17.32
N LEU A 15 6.29 11.36 -16.43
CA LEU A 15 4.92 10.97 -16.69
C LEU A 15 3.98 12.03 -16.09
N PRO A 16 2.91 12.41 -16.81
CA PRO A 16 1.91 13.33 -16.27
C PRO A 16 1.19 12.69 -15.07
N SER A 17 0.77 13.52 -14.12
CA SER A 17 -0.02 13.14 -12.96
C SER A 17 -0.82 14.36 -12.48
N GLY A 18 -1.74 14.17 -11.55
CA GLY A 18 -2.35 15.25 -10.79
C GLY A 18 -1.40 15.86 -9.77
N GLU A 19 -1.92 16.76 -8.94
CA GLU A 19 -1.14 17.43 -7.89
C GLU A 19 -0.86 16.47 -6.73
N ASP A 20 0.24 16.72 -6.03
CA ASP A 20 0.75 15.95 -4.89
C ASP A 20 0.69 14.43 -5.10
N PRO A 21 1.53 13.86 -6.01
CA PRO A 21 1.56 12.42 -6.24
C PRO A 21 2.26 11.69 -5.09
N GLU A 22 1.50 10.91 -4.33
CA GLU A 22 1.96 10.12 -3.19
C GLU A 22 2.47 8.73 -3.60
N GLN A 23 1.65 7.72 -3.54
CA GLN A 23 2.03 6.38 -3.93
C GLN A 23 1.52 6.03 -5.32
N PHE A 24 2.19 5.06 -5.93
CA PHE A 24 1.81 4.58 -7.25
C PHE A 24 2.07 3.07 -7.39
N ALA A 25 1.34 2.45 -8.30
CA ALA A 25 1.51 1.05 -8.64
C ALA A 25 1.40 0.81 -10.15
N LEU A 26 2.26 -0.07 -10.67
CA LEU A 26 2.22 -0.52 -12.05
C LEU A 26 1.32 -1.74 -12.20
N THR A 27 0.63 -1.86 -13.33
CA THR A 27 0.05 -3.13 -13.74
C THR A 27 1.15 -4.17 -13.98
N PRO A 28 0.88 -5.48 -13.80
CA PRO A 28 1.89 -6.53 -13.99
C PRO A 28 2.54 -6.55 -15.38
N ASP A 29 1.84 -6.08 -16.41
CA ASP A 29 2.37 -5.94 -17.77
C ASP A 29 3.15 -4.63 -17.98
N GLY A 30 3.19 -3.76 -16.96
CA GLY A 30 3.91 -2.49 -16.96
C GLY A 30 3.33 -1.40 -17.85
N LYS A 31 2.12 -1.57 -18.43
CA LYS A 31 1.57 -0.62 -19.39
C LYS A 31 0.78 0.53 -18.77
N GLU A 32 0.26 0.35 -17.56
CA GLU A 32 -0.48 1.39 -16.86
C GLU A 32 0.12 1.63 -15.48
N LEU A 33 0.22 2.89 -15.12
CA LEU A 33 0.61 3.36 -13.80
C LEU A 33 -0.59 4.04 -13.15
N TYR A 34 -0.97 3.58 -11.98
CA TYR A 34 -1.99 4.21 -11.12
C TYR A 34 -1.27 5.07 -10.10
N VAL A 35 -1.64 6.32 -9.99
CA VAL A 35 -0.99 7.31 -9.10
C VAL A 35 -2.04 7.94 -8.21
N SER A 36 -1.85 7.88 -6.90
CA SER A 36 -2.63 8.63 -5.92
C SER A 36 -2.21 10.10 -5.95
N ASN A 37 -3.17 11.02 -6.08
CA ASN A 37 -2.94 12.45 -6.08
C ASN A 37 -3.72 13.07 -4.91
N GLU A 38 -2.99 13.40 -3.83
CA GLU A 38 -3.57 13.74 -2.53
C GLU A 38 -4.44 15.00 -2.61
N ASP A 39 -3.87 16.10 -3.12
CA ASP A 39 -4.55 17.38 -3.18
C ASP A 39 -5.75 17.42 -4.14
N ASP A 40 -5.73 16.61 -5.21
CA ASP A 40 -6.81 16.55 -6.20
C ASP A 40 -7.93 15.55 -5.83
N ALA A 41 -7.76 14.73 -4.79
CA ALA A 41 -8.67 13.65 -4.42
C ALA A 41 -8.99 12.67 -5.58
N ILE A 42 -7.98 12.36 -6.40
CA ILE A 42 -8.11 11.48 -7.57
C ILE A 42 -7.03 10.39 -7.60
N VAL A 43 -7.29 9.38 -8.39
CA VAL A 43 -6.28 8.45 -8.91
C VAL A 43 -6.09 8.74 -10.40
N THR A 44 -4.87 9.14 -10.78
CA THR A 44 -4.51 9.31 -12.20
C THR A 44 -4.03 7.98 -12.77
N VAL A 45 -4.62 7.55 -13.88
CA VAL A 45 -4.16 6.38 -14.64
C VAL A 45 -3.36 6.86 -15.84
N VAL A 46 -2.12 6.41 -15.95
CA VAL A 46 -1.16 6.84 -16.98
C VAL A 46 -0.77 5.66 -17.85
N ASP A 47 -0.86 5.83 -19.16
CA ASP A 47 -0.24 4.92 -20.15
C ASP A 47 1.28 5.15 -20.14
N THR A 48 2.04 4.16 -19.72
CA THR A 48 3.49 4.25 -19.63
C THR A 48 4.20 4.21 -20.97
N VAL A 49 3.55 3.62 -21.99
CA VAL A 49 4.09 3.49 -23.36
C VAL A 49 3.92 4.81 -24.10
N ASN A 50 2.68 5.33 -24.13
CA ASN A 50 2.35 6.59 -24.80
C ASN A 50 2.65 7.83 -23.93
N ARG A 51 2.96 7.62 -22.64
CA ARG A 51 3.30 8.68 -21.65
C ARG A 51 2.22 9.73 -21.52
N SER A 52 0.97 9.29 -21.48
CA SER A 52 -0.21 10.15 -21.45
C SER A 52 -1.21 9.69 -20.39
N VAL A 53 -1.98 10.63 -19.87
CA VAL A 53 -3.10 10.31 -18.98
C VAL A 53 -4.17 9.55 -19.77
N VAL A 54 -4.57 8.39 -19.26
CA VAL A 54 -5.69 7.60 -19.78
C VAL A 54 -7.00 8.15 -19.22
N THR A 55 -7.04 8.33 -17.91
CA THR A 55 -8.21 8.87 -17.19
C THR A 55 -7.81 9.31 -15.79
N GLN A 56 -8.71 10.03 -15.14
CA GLN A 56 -8.66 10.37 -13.73
C GLN A 56 -9.91 9.80 -13.06
N ILE A 57 -9.76 9.22 -11.88
CA ILE A 57 -10.81 8.54 -11.13
C ILE A 57 -10.99 9.29 -9.82
N GLU A 58 -12.17 9.89 -9.61
CA GLU A 58 -12.51 10.51 -8.33
C GLU A 58 -12.57 9.44 -7.24
N VAL A 59 -11.89 9.70 -6.11
CA VAL A 59 -11.84 8.84 -4.94
C VAL A 59 -12.20 9.65 -3.68
N GLY A 60 -11.94 9.14 -2.49
CA GLY A 60 -12.14 9.91 -1.26
C GLY A 60 -11.03 10.94 -1.03
N VAL A 61 -11.18 11.70 0.06
CA VAL A 61 -10.24 12.77 0.44
C VAL A 61 -8.90 12.19 0.90
N GLU A 62 -7.81 12.82 0.45
CA GLU A 62 -6.42 12.45 0.75
C GLU A 62 -6.09 11.00 0.31
N PRO A 63 -6.10 10.71 -1.01
CA PRO A 63 -5.66 9.42 -1.52
C PRO A 63 -4.14 9.25 -1.36
N GLU A 64 -3.73 8.16 -0.72
CA GLU A 64 -2.33 7.88 -0.36
C GLU A 64 -1.82 6.57 -0.97
N GLY A 65 -2.16 5.43 -0.36
CA GLY A 65 -1.69 4.12 -0.78
C GLY A 65 -2.25 3.66 -2.11
N MET A 66 -1.43 2.97 -2.89
CA MET A 66 -1.82 2.40 -4.17
C MET A 66 -1.23 1.00 -4.36
N ALA A 67 -2.05 0.05 -4.76
CA ALA A 67 -1.60 -1.29 -5.16
C ALA A 67 -2.42 -1.82 -6.34
N VAL A 68 -1.78 -2.66 -7.16
CA VAL A 68 -2.45 -3.42 -8.23
C VAL A 68 -2.37 -4.90 -7.91
N SER A 69 -3.46 -5.63 -8.11
CA SER A 69 -3.51 -7.07 -7.89
C SER A 69 -2.51 -7.83 -8.77
N PRO A 70 -1.98 -8.98 -8.32
CA PRO A 70 -1.00 -9.75 -9.11
C PRO A 70 -1.50 -10.20 -10.48
N ASP A 71 -2.82 -10.34 -10.66
CA ASP A 71 -3.44 -10.67 -11.95
C ASP A 71 -3.74 -9.42 -12.81
N GLY A 72 -3.53 -8.22 -12.26
CA GLY A 72 -3.74 -6.95 -12.94
C GLY A 72 -5.20 -6.54 -13.11
N THR A 73 -6.16 -7.23 -12.52
CA THR A 73 -7.59 -6.97 -12.74
C THR A 73 -8.17 -5.88 -11.84
N VAL A 74 -7.54 -5.63 -10.70
CA VAL A 74 -8.00 -4.66 -9.70
C VAL A 74 -6.84 -3.78 -9.24
N ALA A 75 -7.08 -2.49 -9.14
CA ALA A 75 -6.26 -1.55 -8.38
C ALA A 75 -6.98 -1.15 -7.10
N ILE A 76 -6.24 -0.89 -6.02
CA ILE A 76 -6.81 -0.42 -4.76
C ILE A 76 -6.07 0.85 -4.34
N ASN A 77 -6.86 1.86 -3.95
CA ASN A 77 -6.38 3.10 -3.38
C ASN A 77 -6.86 3.24 -1.93
N THR A 78 -6.02 3.77 -1.04
CA THR A 78 -6.45 4.21 0.30
C THR A 78 -6.78 5.69 0.29
N THR A 79 -7.73 6.11 1.13
CA THR A 79 -8.04 7.52 1.37
C THR A 79 -8.00 7.81 2.85
N GLU A 80 -7.07 8.68 3.27
CA GLU A 80 -6.72 8.91 4.68
C GLU A 80 -7.87 9.46 5.51
N THR A 81 -8.45 10.55 5.07
CA THR A 81 -9.55 11.22 5.78
C THR A 81 -10.86 10.46 5.63
N SER A 82 -11.10 9.83 4.48
CA SER A 82 -12.32 9.07 4.24
C SER A 82 -12.31 7.67 4.84
N ASN A 83 -11.11 7.13 5.18
CA ASN A 83 -10.90 5.81 5.78
C ASN A 83 -11.41 4.64 4.94
N PHE A 84 -11.24 4.72 3.61
CA PHE A 84 -11.67 3.67 2.69
C PHE A 84 -10.51 3.05 1.92
N LEU A 85 -10.73 1.80 1.51
CA LEU A 85 -10.07 1.17 0.37
C LEU A 85 -11.02 1.25 -0.81
N HIS A 86 -10.67 1.99 -1.84
CA HIS A 86 -11.41 2.06 -3.10
C HIS A 86 -10.91 0.98 -4.06
N TRP A 87 -11.76 0.02 -4.38
CA TRP A 87 -11.47 -1.06 -5.32
C TRP A 87 -11.84 -0.62 -6.74
N ILE A 88 -10.86 -0.55 -7.61
CA ILE A 88 -10.97 -0.03 -8.97
C ILE A 88 -10.80 -1.20 -9.94
N ASP A 89 -11.77 -1.44 -10.79
CA ASP A 89 -11.65 -2.38 -11.91
C ASP A 89 -10.72 -1.79 -12.97
N THR A 90 -9.61 -2.47 -13.27
CA THR A 90 -8.57 -1.92 -14.16
C THR A 90 -9.01 -1.85 -15.63
N LYS A 91 -9.99 -2.63 -16.04
CA LYS A 91 -10.52 -2.61 -17.41
C LYS A 91 -11.47 -1.44 -17.64
N THR A 92 -12.39 -1.22 -16.70
CA THR A 92 -13.44 -0.18 -16.83
C THR A 92 -13.03 1.15 -16.23
N LYS A 93 -11.96 1.19 -15.40
CA LYS A 93 -11.48 2.36 -14.66
C LYS A 93 -12.53 2.93 -13.70
N LYS A 94 -13.36 2.06 -13.14
CA LYS A 94 -14.43 2.44 -12.21
C LYS A 94 -14.23 1.83 -10.85
N ILE A 95 -14.63 2.56 -9.80
CA ILE A 95 -14.74 2.02 -8.46
C ILE A 95 -15.87 0.98 -8.47
N ILE A 96 -15.55 -0.24 -8.02
CA ILE A 96 -16.48 -1.36 -7.96
C ILE A 96 -16.88 -1.71 -6.53
N HIS A 97 -16.13 -1.24 -5.54
CA HIS A 97 -16.42 -1.46 -4.13
C HIS A 97 -15.62 -0.49 -3.24
N ASN A 98 -16.13 -0.25 -2.03
CA ASN A 98 -15.44 0.52 -0.98
C ASN A 98 -15.46 -0.29 0.31
N THR A 99 -14.27 -0.59 0.85
CA THR A 99 -14.13 -1.26 2.14
C THR A 99 -13.74 -0.24 3.20
N LEU A 100 -14.55 -0.09 4.26
CA LEU A 100 -14.21 0.77 5.39
C LEU A 100 -13.09 0.11 6.21
N VAL A 101 -12.06 0.90 6.56
CA VAL A 101 -10.94 0.49 7.39
C VAL A 101 -10.79 1.43 8.58
N ASP A 102 -9.75 1.25 9.41
CA ASP A 102 -9.48 2.14 10.53
C ASP A 102 -8.89 3.48 10.05
N GLN A 103 -8.73 4.40 11.01
CA GLN A 103 -8.35 5.78 10.75
C GLN A 103 -6.97 5.91 10.08
N ARG A 104 -6.92 6.73 9.07
CA ARG A 104 -5.75 7.11 8.27
C ARG A 104 -5.04 5.93 7.63
N PRO A 105 -5.70 5.24 6.67
CA PRO A 105 -5.06 4.16 5.94
C PRO A 105 -3.96 4.69 5.02
N ARG A 106 -2.76 4.08 5.12
CA ARG A 106 -1.54 4.52 4.43
C ARG A 106 -1.12 3.60 3.31
N HIS A 107 -0.88 2.34 3.62
CA HIS A 107 -0.23 1.42 2.68
C HIS A 107 -1.08 0.18 2.45
N ILE A 108 -0.96 -0.36 1.23
CA ILE A 108 -1.65 -1.58 0.80
C ILE A 108 -0.61 -2.56 0.26
N GLU A 109 -0.73 -3.81 0.66
CA GLU A 109 0.07 -4.91 0.10
C GLU A 109 -0.86 -6.08 -0.22
N PHE A 110 -0.83 -6.55 -1.47
CA PHE A 110 -1.49 -7.80 -1.85
C PHE A 110 -0.66 -9.00 -1.41
N SER A 111 -1.32 -10.08 -0.99
CA SER A 111 -0.67 -11.39 -0.96
C SER A 111 -0.21 -11.77 -2.37
N LYS A 112 0.84 -12.60 -2.46
CA LYS A 112 1.37 -13.04 -3.76
C LYS A 112 0.34 -13.71 -4.65
N THR A 113 -0.62 -14.40 -4.04
CA THR A 113 -1.74 -15.07 -4.75
C THR A 113 -2.89 -14.11 -5.08
N GLY A 114 -2.86 -12.88 -4.56
CA GLY A 114 -3.93 -11.91 -4.74
C GLY A 114 -5.20 -12.16 -3.93
N ASP A 115 -5.24 -13.23 -3.12
CA ASP A 115 -6.42 -13.62 -2.35
C ASP A 115 -6.68 -12.73 -1.13
N LYS A 116 -5.67 -12.01 -0.65
CA LYS A 116 -5.75 -11.11 0.50
C LYS A 116 -5.11 -9.77 0.22
N VAL A 117 -5.66 -8.75 0.88
CA VAL A 117 -5.14 -7.38 0.92
C VAL A 117 -4.85 -7.02 2.37
N TRP A 118 -3.66 -6.50 2.61
CA TRP A 118 -3.24 -5.97 3.90
C TRP A 118 -3.19 -4.45 3.81
N ALA A 119 -3.90 -3.77 4.71
CA ALA A 119 -3.96 -2.32 4.73
C ALA A 119 -3.56 -1.80 6.13
N SER A 120 -2.57 -0.93 6.19
CA SER A 120 -2.18 -0.26 7.42
C SER A 120 -3.05 0.96 7.67
N SER A 121 -3.39 1.20 8.94
CA SER A 121 -4.11 2.39 9.40
C SER A 121 -3.28 3.07 10.47
N GLU A 122 -2.63 4.18 10.10
CA GLU A 122 -1.63 4.87 10.90
C GLU A 122 -2.19 5.31 12.26
N ILE A 123 -3.22 6.14 12.25
CA ILE A 123 -3.85 6.67 13.47
C ILE A 123 -4.72 5.60 14.16
N GLY A 124 -5.32 4.70 13.38
CA GLY A 124 -6.05 3.55 13.92
C GLY A 124 -5.16 2.56 14.69
N GLY A 125 -3.83 2.60 14.47
CA GLY A 125 -2.87 1.72 15.15
C GLY A 125 -3.05 0.24 14.78
N THR A 126 -3.57 -0.05 13.58
CA THR A 126 -3.95 -1.42 13.17
C THR A 126 -3.50 -1.74 11.74
N VAL A 127 -3.51 -3.03 11.44
CA VAL A 127 -3.51 -3.52 10.06
C VAL A 127 -4.78 -4.35 9.85
N MET A 128 -5.54 -4.01 8.82
CA MET A 128 -6.70 -4.78 8.39
C MET A 128 -6.27 -5.77 7.31
N VAL A 129 -6.78 -7.01 7.39
CA VAL A 129 -6.65 -7.99 6.32
C VAL A 129 -8.01 -8.21 5.70
N VAL A 130 -8.10 -8.02 4.40
CA VAL A 130 -9.33 -8.08 3.62
C VAL A 130 -9.25 -9.25 2.64
N ASP A 131 -10.29 -10.04 2.52
CA ASP A 131 -10.43 -11.05 1.48
C ASP A 131 -10.74 -10.38 0.13
N SER A 132 -9.93 -10.65 -0.90
CA SER A 132 -10.04 -9.96 -2.19
C SER A 132 -11.31 -10.29 -2.97
N THR A 133 -11.94 -11.43 -2.71
CA THR A 133 -13.16 -11.86 -3.40
C THR A 133 -14.39 -11.22 -2.79
N SER A 134 -14.56 -11.39 -1.48
CA SER A 134 -15.71 -10.82 -0.76
C SER A 134 -15.55 -9.33 -0.48
N LYS A 135 -14.30 -8.82 -0.47
CA LYS A 135 -13.91 -7.45 -0.07
C LYS A 135 -14.26 -7.11 1.39
N GLU A 136 -14.47 -8.15 2.19
CA GLU A 136 -14.77 -8.05 3.62
C GLU A 136 -13.50 -8.24 4.46
N SER A 137 -13.45 -7.54 5.60
CA SER A 137 -12.36 -7.71 6.57
C SER A 137 -12.43 -9.09 7.21
N ILE A 138 -11.33 -9.85 7.14
CA ILE A 138 -11.19 -11.17 7.74
C ILE A 138 -10.33 -11.16 9.00
N ALA A 139 -9.53 -10.11 9.21
CA ALA A 139 -8.74 -9.93 10.42
C ALA A 139 -8.40 -8.46 10.66
N LYS A 140 -8.26 -8.13 11.94
CA LYS A 140 -7.75 -6.84 12.42
C LYS A 140 -6.60 -7.10 13.39
N ILE A 141 -5.42 -6.69 13.01
CA ILE A 141 -4.19 -6.86 13.77
C ILE A 141 -3.91 -5.60 14.57
N LYS A 142 -3.77 -5.75 15.88
CA LYS A 142 -3.36 -4.68 16.81
C LYS A 142 -1.94 -4.94 17.29
N PHE A 143 -1.24 -3.86 17.58
CA PHE A 143 0.15 -3.93 18.03
C PHE A 143 0.27 -3.40 19.45
N GLU A 144 1.06 -4.08 20.29
CA GLU A 144 1.34 -3.69 21.66
C GLU A 144 2.82 -3.95 21.94
N ILE A 145 3.55 -2.89 22.28
CA ILE A 145 4.98 -2.96 22.59
C ILE A 145 5.16 -2.52 24.04
N PRO A 146 5.68 -3.37 24.95
CA PRO A 146 5.90 -3.00 26.32
C PRO A 146 6.77 -1.74 26.44
N GLY A 147 6.28 -0.76 27.19
CA GLY A 147 6.97 0.51 27.42
C GLY A 147 6.86 1.55 26.30
N VAL A 148 6.10 1.26 25.23
CA VAL A 148 5.81 2.22 24.16
C VAL A 148 4.36 2.70 24.25
N PHE A 149 4.14 4.01 24.19
CA PHE A 149 2.79 4.57 24.17
C PHE A 149 2.05 4.17 22.90
N LYS A 150 0.76 3.89 23.00
CA LYS A 150 -0.07 3.43 21.87
C LYS A 150 -0.06 4.42 20.71
N ASP A 151 -0.11 5.70 20.98
CA ASP A 151 -0.13 6.76 19.96
C ASP A 151 1.17 6.82 19.12
N LEU A 152 2.25 6.20 19.58
CA LEU A 152 3.49 6.06 18.83
C LEU A 152 3.51 4.82 17.93
N ILE A 153 2.59 3.89 18.15
CA ILE A 153 2.49 2.65 17.36
C ILE A 153 1.61 2.94 16.14
N GLN A 154 2.24 3.44 15.09
CA GLN A 154 1.61 3.91 13.87
C GLN A 154 2.02 3.01 12.70
N PRO A 155 1.18 2.01 12.32
CA PRO A 155 1.47 1.12 11.19
C PRO A 155 1.48 1.90 9.88
N VAL A 156 2.54 1.73 9.11
CA VAL A 156 2.74 2.37 7.80
C VAL A 156 3.10 1.31 6.75
N GLY A 157 4.35 1.19 6.32
CA GLY A 157 4.74 0.22 5.30
C GLY A 157 4.47 -1.23 5.72
N ILE A 158 4.02 -2.04 4.79
CA ILE A 158 3.82 -3.49 4.94
C ILE A 158 4.59 -4.19 3.85
N LYS A 159 5.21 -5.34 4.18
CA LYS A 159 5.82 -6.22 3.18
C LYS A 159 5.59 -7.68 3.55
N LEU A 160 5.01 -8.44 2.61
CA LEU A 160 4.81 -9.87 2.76
C LEU A 160 5.97 -10.66 2.14
N THR A 161 6.36 -11.76 2.79
CA THR A 161 7.32 -12.70 2.19
C THR A 161 6.71 -13.41 0.98
N SER A 162 7.53 -13.74 -0.02
CA SER A 162 7.07 -14.39 -1.25
C SER A 162 6.49 -15.79 -1.03
N ASP A 163 6.86 -16.44 0.09
CA ASP A 163 6.29 -17.73 0.50
C ASP A 163 4.96 -17.58 1.28
N GLY A 164 4.51 -16.34 1.52
CA GLY A 164 3.26 -16.03 2.20
C GLY A 164 3.22 -16.37 3.68
N LYS A 165 4.38 -16.60 4.33
CA LYS A 165 4.41 -17.00 5.75
C LYS A 165 4.38 -15.81 6.70
N TYR A 166 5.05 -14.73 6.34
CA TYR A 166 5.23 -13.58 7.23
C TYR A 166 4.84 -12.28 6.56
N ALA A 167 4.32 -11.37 7.36
CA ALA A 167 4.20 -9.95 7.04
C ALA A 167 5.10 -9.15 7.99
N PHE A 168 5.77 -8.16 7.45
CA PHE A 168 6.55 -7.18 8.19
C PHE A 168 5.82 -5.85 8.14
N VAL A 169 5.62 -5.21 9.29
CA VAL A 169 4.87 -3.97 9.41
C VAL A 169 5.74 -2.93 10.11
N GLY A 170 6.03 -1.82 9.42
CA GLY A 170 6.70 -0.67 10.01
C GLY A 170 5.75 0.06 10.97
N LEU A 171 6.21 0.31 12.20
CA LEU A 171 5.41 0.95 13.25
C LEU A 171 5.90 2.39 13.55
N GLY A 172 6.19 3.14 12.50
CA GLY A 172 6.48 4.58 12.50
C GLY A 172 7.27 5.10 13.71
N PRO A 173 6.70 6.02 14.50
CA PRO A 173 7.37 6.63 15.64
C PRO A 173 7.76 5.66 16.76
N ALA A 174 7.18 4.44 16.81
CA ALA A 174 7.61 3.40 17.74
C ALA A 174 9.01 2.86 17.43
N ASN A 175 9.56 3.14 16.24
CA ASN A 175 10.88 2.67 15.80
C ASN A 175 11.03 1.14 15.78
N HIS A 176 9.94 0.44 15.49
CA HIS A 176 9.90 -1.02 15.45
C HIS A 176 9.32 -1.52 14.12
N VAL A 177 9.71 -2.72 13.76
CA VAL A 177 9.04 -3.53 12.75
C VAL A 177 8.39 -4.71 13.45
N ALA A 178 7.08 -4.86 13.29
CA ALA A 178 6.37 -6.05 13.73
C ALA A 178 6.53 -7.17 12.70
N VAL A 179 6.82 -8.38 13.19
CA VAL A 179 6.76 -9.61 12.39
C VAL A 179 5.46 -10.32 12.72
N VAL A 180 4.64 -10.53 11.72
CA VAL A 180 3.31 -11.13 11.83
C VAL A 180 3.28 -12.46 11.09
N ASP A 181 2.70 -13.49 11.70
CA ASP A 181 2.36 -14.74 11.00
C ASP A 181 1.20 -14.47 10.04
N ALA A 182 1.43 -14.59 8.74
CA ALA A 182 0.45 -14.21 7.72
C ALA A 182 -0.74 -15.19 7.60
N LYS A 183 -0.67 -16.35 8.24
CA LYS A 183 -1.75 -17.33 8.27
C LYS A 183 -2.66 -17.15 9.48
N THR A 184 -2.07 -16.89 10.66
CA THR A 184 -2.82 -16.76 11.92
C THR A 184 -3.11 -15.31 12.29
N PHE A 185 -2.48 -14.34 11.59
CA PHE A 185 -2.57 -12.90 11.83
C PHE A 185 -2.08 -12.47 13.23
N LYS A 186 -1.22 -13.28 13.85
CA LYS A 186 -0.66 -13.01 15.17
C LYS A 186 0.71 -12.39 15.06
N VAL A 187 0.96 -11.38 15.88
CA VAL A 187 2.30 -10.79 16.02
C VAL A 187 3.22 -11.83 16.68
N ILE A 188 4.35 -12.12 16.03
CA ILE A 188 5.36 -13.07 16.51
C ILE A 188 6.40 -12.35 17.38
N LYS A 189 6.86 -11.18 16.92
CA LYS A 189 7.86 -10.38 17.61
C LYS A 189 7.94 -8.95 17.06
N TYR A 190 8.61 -8.11 17.80
CA TYR A 190 8.98 -6.76 17.40
C TYR A 190 10.49 -6.65 17.26
N LEU A 191 10.94 -5.96 16.22
CA LEU A 191 12.34 -5.68 15.94
C LEU A 191 12.56 -4.18 16.12
N LEU A 192 13.43 -3.79 17.02
CA LEU A 192 13.88 -2.41 17.16
C LEU A 192 14.73 -2.05 15.94
N VAL A 193 14.43 -0.93 15.30
CA VAL A 193 15.11 -0.43 14.09
C VAL A 193 15.46 1.03 14.23
N GLY A 194 15.87 1.69 13.13
CA GLY A 194 16.11 3.13 13.09
C GLY A 194 14.88 3.97 13.40
N GLN A 195 15.10 5.28 13.59
CA GLN A 195 14.02 6.21 13.92
C GLN A 195 13.01 6.33 12.79
N ARG A 196 11.73 6.32 13.16
CA ARG A 196 10.57 6.58 12.31
C ARG A 196 10.59 5.73 11.04
N VAL A 197 10.64 4.40 11.21
CA VAL A 197 10.53 3.46 10.10
C VAL A 197 9.24 3.74 9.31
N TRP A 198 9.36 3.88 7.99
CA TRP A 198 8.23 4.25 7.13
C TRP A 198 7.89 3.13 6.16
N MET A 199 8.62 3.01 5.07
CA MET A 199 8.44 1.94 4.09
C MET A 199 9.42 0.79 4.33
N LEU A 200 9.06 -0.38 3.85
CA LEU A 200 9.84 -1.60 3.93
C LEU A 200 9.97 -2.23 2.55
N ASP A 201 11.15 -2.75 2.24
CA ASP A 201 11.30 -3.58 1.04
C ASP A 201 12.37 -4.67 1.25
N PHE A 202 12.20 -5.79 0.53
CA PHE A 202 13.17 -6.88 0.57
C PHE A 202 14.27 -6.69 -0.45
N ALA A 203 15.48 -7.13 -0.07
CA ALA A 203 16.48 -7.46 -1.08
C ALA A 203 15.96 -8.57 -1.99
N GLN A 204 16.50 -8.64 -3.21
CA GLN A 204 16.06 -9.56 -4.27
C GLN A 204 15.93 -11.04 -3.83
N ASN A 205 16.68 -11.47 -2.82
CA ASN A 205 16.66 -12.85 -2.30
C ASN A 205 15.91 -12.99 -0.97
N GLU A 206 15.22 -11.95 -0.53
CA GLU A 206 14.50 -11.86 0.75
C GLU A 206 15.33 -12.17 2.02
N LYS A 207 16.67 -12.17 1.91
CA LYS A 207 17.55 -12.37 3.07
C LYS A 207 17.76 -11.11 3.90
N LYS A 208 17.38 -9.96 3.36
CA LYS A 208 17.47 -8.68 4.05
C LYS A 208 16.19 -7.88 3.78
N LEU A 209 15.74 -7.20 4.81
CA LEU A 209 14.68 -6.21 4.79
C LEU A 209 15.32 -4.84 5.05
N TYR A 210 14.95 -3.85 4.24
CA TYR A 210 15.42 -2.47 4.35
C TYR A 210 14.27 -1.55 4.74
#